data_1e5011124817df604c88f3760c873270
#
_entry.id   1e5011124817df604c88f3760c873270
#
_cell.length_a   1.000
_cell.length_b   1.000
_cell.length_c   1.000
_cell.angle_alpha   90.00
_cell.angle_beta   90.00
_cell.angle_gamma   90.00
#
_symmetry.space_group_name_H-M   'P 1'
#
loop_
_entity.id
_entity.type
_entity.pdbx_description
1 polymer ?
#
loop_
_entity_poly.entity_id
_entity_poly.type
_entity_poly.pdbx_seq_one_letter_code
_entity_poly.pdbx_strand_id
1 'polypeptide(L)'
;MFNFNAEIENTLNNKVGCPVSFMHYKGNADTYITYMQLDKDNTLAGDDKILGCVQYYDFDVYSKTNYLSIVAKLIELMTAAGWTYQPSRDSPDMYETDTEFYHKTICIAKESEG
;
A
#
# COMPACT_ATOMS: atom_id res chain seq x y z
N MET A 1 11.80 14.16 10.54
CA MET A 1 11.32 12.77 10.58
C MET A 1 10.44 12.50 9.38
N PHE A 2 10.67 11.39 8.72
CA PHE A 2 9.88 11.02 7.55
C PHE A 2 8.49 10.52 8.00
N ASN A 3 7.45 11.07 7.42
CA ASN A 3 6.08 10.66 7.73
C ASN A 3 5.54 9.82 6.58
N PHE A 4 5.57 8.50 6.75
CA PHE A 4 5.17 7.56 5.71
C PHE A 4 3.69 7.70 5.34
N ASN A 5 2.83 7.88 6.34
CA ASN A 5 1.39 8.02 6.05
C ASN A 5 1.11 9.27 5.24
N ALA A 6 1.75 10.38 5.58
CA ALA A 6 1.57 11.62 4.82
C ALA A 6 2.06 11.46 3.39
N GLU A 7 3.19 10.78 3.18
CA GLU A 7 3.70 10.54 1.84
C GLU A 7 2.76 9.65 1.03
N ILE A 8 2.25 8.58 1.65
CA ILE A 8 1.30 7.69 0.97
C ILE A 8 0.07 8.50 0.51
N GLU A 9 -0.49 9.30 1.39
CA GLU A 9 -1.68 10.06 1.04
C GLU A 9 -1.40 11.13 0.00
N ASN A 10 -0.27 11.82 0.10
CA ASN A 10 0.11 12.80 -0.91
C ASN A 10 0.36 12.17 -2.28
N THR A 11 0.86 10.94 -2.29
CA THR A 11 1.13 10.22 -3.53
C THR A 11 -0.14 9.73 -4.19
N LEU A 12 -1.14 9.32 -3.40
CA LEU A 12 -2.32 8.65 -3.93
C LEU A 12 -3.58 9.51 -3.99
N ASN A 13 -3.76 10.47 -3.07
CA ASN A 13 -4.97 11.27 -3.03
C ASN A 13 -5.19 12.03 -4.32
N ASN A 14 -6.39 11.92 -4.87
CA ASN A 14 -6.80 12.55 -6.12
C ASN A 14 -6.02 12.08 -7.35
N LYS A 15 -5.25 11.00 -7.23
CA LYS A 15 -4.43 10.48 -8.33
C LYS A 15 -4.75 9.04 -8.67
N VAL A 16 -5.06 8.22 -7.67
CA VAL A 16 -5.31 6.79 -7.89
C VAL A 16 -6.75 6.53 -8.36
N GLY A 17 -7.63 7.49 -8.17
CA GLY A 17 -9.00 7.42 -8.69
C GLY A 17 -10.03 6.88 -7.71
N CYS A 18 -9.67 6.72 -6.44
CA CYS A 18 -10.61 6.26 -5.42
C CYS A 18 -10.16 6.75 -4.03
N PRO A 19 -11.04 6.69 -3.02
CA PRO A 19 -10.64 7.05 -1.65
C PRO A 19 -9.54 6.16 -1.11
N VAL A 20 -8.63 6.76 -0.35
CA VAL A 20 -7.52 6.07 0.31
C VAL A 20 -7.55 6.44 1.78
N SER A 21 -7.58 5.43 2.66
CA SER A 21 -7.72 5.65 4.10
C SER A 21 -6.75 4.77 4.89
N PHE A 22 -6.28 5.29 6.02
CA PHE A 22 -5.42 4.52 6.91
C PHE A 22 -6.26 3.54 7.71
N MET A 23 -5.98 2.25 7.55
CA MET A 23 -6.56 1.12 8.28
C MET A 23 -8.06 0.91 8.07
N HIS A 24 -8.84 1.96 7.95
CA HIS A 24 -10.30 1.85 7.95
C HIS A 24 -10.93 2.90 7.05
N TYR A 25 -11.87 2.45 6.21
CA TYR A 25 -12.61 3.36 5.32
C TYR A 25 -14.06 3.48 5.81
N LYS A 26 -14.51 4.71 5.95
CA LYS A 26 -15.90 5.02 6.29
C LYS A 26 -16.52 5.76 5.12
N GLY A 27 -17.31 5.07 4.32
CA GLY A 27 -17.96 5.69 3.17
C GLY A 27 -18.68 4.65 2.35
N ASN A 28 -19.22 5.10 1.21
CA ASN A 28 -20.05 4.28 0.33
C ASN A 28 -19.49 4.11 -1.07
N ALA A 29 -18.21 4.39 -1.28
CA ALA A 29 -17.62 4.25 -2.61
C ALA A 29 -17.57 2.78 -3.03
N ASP A 30 -17.77 2.54 -4.32
CA ASP A 30 -17.69 1.20 -4.89
C ASP A 30 -16.24 0.72 -5.05
N THR A 31 -15.28 1.61 -4.92
CA THR A 31 -13.85 1.30 -4.98
C THR A 31 -13.15 2.14 -3.93
N TYR A 32 -12.31 1.50 -3.13
CA TYR A 32 -11.51 2.22 -2.13
C TYR A 32 -10.27 1.41 -1.77
N ILE A 33 -9.30 2.08 -1.16
CA ILE A 33 -8.05 1.48 -0.70
C ILE A 33 -7.87 1.80 0.77
N THR A 34 -7.47 0.79 1.56
CA THR A 34 -6.99 1.02 2.91
C THR A 34 -5.53 0.57 2.99
N TYR A 35 -4.75 1.16 3.88
CA TYR A 35 -3.35 0.78 4.02
C TYR A 35 -2.96 0.73 5.50
N MET A 36 -1.98 -0.12 5.80
CA MET A 36 -1.45 -0.25 7.16
C MET A 36 -0.01 -0.70 7.10
N GLN A 37 0.76 -0.29 8.10
CA GLN A 37 2.12 -0.78 8.23
C GLN A 37 2.07 -2.24 8.66
N LEU A 38 2.76 -3.08 7.90
CA LEU A 38 2.80 -4.51 8.18
C LEU A 38 4.01 -4.87 9.01
N ASP A 39 5.18 -4.36 8.61
CA ASP A 39 6.44 -4.87 9.13
C ASP A 39 7.53 -3.83 8.95
N LYS A 40 8.61 -3.97 9.71
CA LYS A 40 9.75 -3.08 9.62
C LYS A 40 11.02 -3.89 9.84
N ASP A 41 11.91 -3.86 8.84
CA ASP A 41 13.21 -4.50 8.92
C ASP A 41 14.32 -3.46 8.96
N ASN A 42 15.31 -3.69 9.81
CA ASN A 42 16.48 -2.85 9.88
C ASN A 42 17.59 -3.45 9.03
N THR A 43 18.34 -2.58 8.35
CA THR A 43 19.53 -2.99 7.64
C THR A 43 20.77 -2.61 8.47
N LEU A 44 21.74 -3.51 8.53
CA LEU A 44 22.95 -3.32 9.32
C LEU A 44 24.17 -3.18 8.43
N ALA A 45 25.10 -2.30 8.84
CA ALA A 45 26.44 -2.25 8.26
C ALA A 45 27.42 -2.97 9.18
N GLY A 46 28.69 -3.08 8.73
CA GLY A 46 29.70 -3.88 9.37
C GLY A 46 30.03 -3.57 10.83
N ASP A 47 29.66 -2.42 11.36
CA ASP A 47 29.94 -2.03 12.75
C ASP A 47 28.70 -2.08 13.63
N ASP A 48 27.77 -2.95 13.31
CA ASP A 48 26.51 -3.12 14.05
C ASP A 48 25.65 -1.85 14.08
N LYS A 49 25.90 -0.93 13.17
CA LYS A 49 25.07 0.26 13.05
C LYS A 49 23.91 0.02 12.11
N ILE A 50 22.75 0.46 12.53
CA ILE A 50 21.58 0.42 11.65
C ILE A 50 21.72 1.56 10.65
N LEU A 51 21.93 1.22 9.37
CA LEU A 51 22.08 2.20 8.31
C LEU A 51 20.75 2.67 7.74
N GLY A 52 19.72 1.87 7.94
CA GLY A 52 18.42 2.21 7.42
C GLY A 52 17.35 1.23 7.88
N CYS A 53 16.16 1.49 7.46
CA CYS A 53 15.00 0.64 7.73
C CYS A 53 14.24 0.40 6.45
N VAL A 54 13.68 -0.79 6.32
CA VAL A 54 12.70 -1.08 5.28
C VAL A 54 11.37 -1.23 5.96
N GLN A 55 10.40 -0.41 5.56
CA GLN A 55 9.04 -0.51 6.09
C GLN A 55 8.12 -1.07 5.04
N TYR A 56 7.36 -2.08 5.43
CA TYR A 56 6.41 -2.77 4.56
C TYR A 56 5.01 -2.32 4.91
N TYR A 57 4.25 -2.00 3.87
CA TYR A 57 2.84 -1.61 4.01
C TYR A 57 1.97 -2.53 3.19
N ASP A 58 0.86 -2.95 3.76
CA ASP A 58 -0.18 -3.65 3.02
C ASP A 58 -1.20 -2.63 2.53
N PHE A 59 -1.52 -2.73 1.25
CA PHE A 59 -2.56 -1.93 0.63
C PHE A 59 -3.68 -2.87 0.23
N ASP A 60 -4.84 -2.68 0.83
CA ASP A 60 -6.03 -3.49 0.54
C ASP A 60 -6.89 -2.74 -0.47
N VAL A 61 -7.04 -3.30 -1.65
CA VAL A 61 -7.84 -2.71 -2.72
C VAL A 61 -9.18 -3.42 -2.77
N TYR A 62 -10.25 -2.66 -2.63
CA TYR A 62 -11.62 -3.16 -2.69
C TYR A 62 -12.33 -2.50 -3.86
N SER A 63 -13.03 -3.29 -4.68
CA SER A 63 -13.81 -2.74 -5.78
C SER A 63 -14.96 -3.67 -6.14
N LYS A 64 -16.10 -3.09 -6.48
CA LYS A 64 -17.23 -3.84 -7.03
C LYS A 64 -17.08 -4.04 -8.54
N THR A 65 -16.08 -3.43 -9.15
CA THR A 65 -15.88 -3.49 -10.58
C THR A 65 -14.43 -3.89 -10.90
N ASN A 66 -13.73 -3.12 -11.72
CA ASN A 66 -12.39 -3.47 -12.16
C ASN A 66 -11.33 -3.06 -11.15
N TYR A 67 -11.00 -3.98 -10.23
CA TYR A 67 -9.97 -3.72 -9.23
C TYR A 67 -8.56 -3.81 -9.81
N LEU A 68 -8.37 -4.53 -10.93
CA LEU A 68 -7.03 -4.70 -11.51
C LEU A 68 -6.44 -3.39 -12.00
N SER A 69 -7.27 -2.52 -12.58
CA SER A 69 -6.79 -1.21 -13.03
C SER A 69 -6.37 -0.32 -11.86
N ILE A 70 -7.08 -0.43 -10.74
CA ILE A 70 -6.73 0.31 -9.52
C ILE A 70 -5.43 -0.22 -8.93
N VAL A 71 -5.24 -1.53 -8.88
CA VAL A 71 -3.99 -2.14 -8.40
C VAL A 71 -2.81 -1.67 -9.26
N ALA A 72 -2.97 -1.70 -10.58
CA ALA A 72 -1.91 -1.24 -11.49
C ALA A 72 -1.57 0.24 -11.27
N LYS A 73 -2.57 1.08 -11.10
CA LYS A 73 -2.38 2.51 -10.89
C LYS A 73 -1.70 2.78 -9.54
N LEU A 74 -2.10 2.06 -8.51
CA LEU A 74 -1.49 2.15 -7.19
C LEU A 74 0.00 1.82 -7.26
N ILE A 75 0.35 0.71 -7.88
CA ILE A 75 1.75 0.30 -8.02
C ILE A 75 2.54 1.33 -8.81
N GLU A 76 1.98 1.83 -9.92
CA GLU A 76 2.62 2.84 -10.75
C GLU A 76 2.94 4.11 -9.96
N LEU A 77 1.95 4.64 -9.25
CA LEU A 77 2.13 5.88 -8.48
C LEU A 77 3.14 5.71 -7.35
N MET A 78 3.08 4.61 -6.62
CA MET A 78 3.99 4.37 -5.51
C MET A 78 5.42 4.12 -6.01
N THR A 79 5.57 3.39 -7.10
CA THR A 79 6.88 3.14 -7.68
C THR A 79 7.51 4.44 -8.16
N ALA A 80 6.73 5.32 -8.78
CA ALA A 80 7.21 6.62 -9.23
C ALA A 80 7.65 7.49 -8.05
N ALA A 81 7.07 7.28 -6.88
CA ALA A 81 7.42 8.03 -5.66
C ALA A 81 8.60 7.41 -4.91
N GLY A 82 9.22 6.37 -5.45
CA GLY A 82 10.40 5.75 -4.84
C GLY A 82 10.12 4.55 -3.95
N TRP A 83 8.90 4.05 -3.97
CA TRP A 83 8.54 2.82 -3.23
C TRP A 83 8.80 1.60 -4.09
N THR A 84 8.93 0.43 -3.46
CA THR A 84 9.21 -0.82 -4.15
C THR A 84 8.07 -1.81 -3.93
N TYR A 85 7.47 -2.27 -5.03
CA TYR A 85 6.43 -3.28 -4.98
C TYR A 85 7.02 -4.65 -4.62
N GLN A 86 6.35 -5.38 -3.74
CA GLN A 86 6.77 -6.70 -3.24
C GLN A 86 5.80 -7.77 -3.70
N PRO A 87 5.88 -8.21 -4.97
CA PRO A 87 4.87 -9.13 -5.52
C PRO A 87 4.80 -10.48 -4.81
N SER A 88 5.90 -10.93 -4.21
CA SER A 88 5.90 -12.21 -3.48
C SER A 88 5.02 -12.19 -2.22
N ARG A 89 4.60 -11.00 -1.78
CA ARG A 89 3.75 -10.85 -0.60
C ARG A 89 2.30 -10.53 -0.95
N ASP A 90 1.94 -10.55 -2.23
CA ASP A 90 0.56 -10.30 -2.65
C ASP A 90 -0.36 -11.40 -2.15
N SER A 91 -1.58 -11.01 -1.78
CA SER A 91 -2.64 -11.99 -1.55
C SER A 91 -3.14 -12.54 -2.88
N PRO A 92 -3.82 -13.68 -2.86
CA PRO A 92 -4.60 -14.07 -4.03
C PRO A 92 -5.74 -13.08 -4.28
N ASP A 93 -6.31 -13.15 -5.48
CA ASP A 93 -7.51 -12.39 -5.78
C ASP A 93 -8.67 -12.99 -5.00
N MET A 94 -9.48 -12.14 -4.37
CA MET A 94 -10.57 -12.58 -3.52
C MET A 94 -11.87 -11.91 -3.92
N TYR A 95 -12.98 -12.57 -3.68
CA TYR A 95 -14.30 -12.02 -3.89
C TYR A 95 -15.15 -12.31 -2.67
N GLU A 96 -15.72 -11.26 -2.08
CA GLU A 96 -16.58 -11.38 -0.89
C GLU A 96 -18.05 -11.41 -1.33
N THR A 97 -18.69 -12.54 -1.18
CA THR A 97 -20.08 -12.73 -1.64
C THR A 97 -21.07 -11.85 -0.90
N ASP A 98 -20.83 -11.60 0.38
CA ASP A 98 -21.77 -10.82 1.20
C ASP A 98 -21.80 -9.35 0.80
N THR A 99 -20.65 -8.78 0.46
CA THR A 99 -20.53 -7.37 0.14
C THR A 99 -20.42 -7.13 -1.36
N GLU A 100 -20.16 -8.18 -2.13
CA GLU A 100 -19.92 -8.12 -3.57
C GLU A 100 -18.69 -7.31 -3.95
N PHE A 101 -17.69 -7.24 -3.06
CA PHE A 101 -16.42 -6.60 -3.35
C PHE A 101 -15.38 -7.62 -3.80
N TYR A 102 -14.65 -7.27 -4.85
CA TYR A 102 -13.36 -7.89 -5.13
C TYR A 102 -12.33 -7.29 -4.19
N HIS A 103 -11.40 -8.10 -3.74
CA HIS A 103 -10.41 -7.67 -2.76
C HIS A 103 -9.06 -8.27 -3.10
N LYS A 104 -8.03 -7.43 -3.07
CA LYS A 104 -6.65 -7.89 -3.21
C LYS A 104 -5.76 -7.05 -2.31
N THR A 105 -4.85 -7.72 -1.61
CA THR A 105 -3.85 -7.07 -0.76
C THR A 105 -2.52 -7.11 -1.48
N ILE A 106 -1.87 -5.97 -1.62
CA ILE A 106 -0.53 -5.89 -2.18
C ILE A 106 0.41 -5.25 -1.15
N CYS A 107 1.67 -5.65 -1.20
CA CYS A 107 2.68 -5.14 -0.29
C CYS A 107 3.64 -4.22 -1.03
N ILE A 108 3.88 -3.04 -0.48
CA ILE A 108 4.80 -2.06 -1.05
C ILE A 108 5.71 -1.57 0.08
N ALA A 109 7.00 -1.50 -0.20
CA ALA A 109 8.00 -1.19 0.81
C ALA A 109 8.73 0.11 0.51
N LYS A 110 9.20 0.75 1.55
CA LYS A 110 10.01 1.97 1.44
C LYS A 110 11.23 1.84 2.33
N GLU A 111 12.40 2.15 1.78
CA GLU A 111 13.60 2.27 2.57
C GLU A 111 13.74 3.70 3.07
N SER A 112 14.20 3.84 4.30
CA SER A 112 14.53 5.13 4.86
C SER A 112 15.81 5.00 5.67
N GLU A 113 16.54 6.10 5.82
CA GLU A 113 17.69 6.11 6.71
C GLU A 113 17.22 6.06 8.15
N GLY A 114 17.85 5.18 8.91
CA GLY A 114 17.43 4.85 10.26
C GLY A 114 17.57 5.91 11.33
#